data_d7a645141a6bb985bb7d6c7aa4d51376
#
_entry.id   d7a645141a6bb985bb7d6c7aa4d51376
#
_cell.length_a   1.000
_cell.length_b   1.000
_cell.length_c   1.000
_cell.angle_alpha   90.00
_cell.angle_beta   90.00
_cell.angle_gamma   90.00
#
_symmetry.space_group_name_H-M   'P 1'
#
loop_
_entity.id
_entity.type
_entity.pdbx_description
1 polymer ?
#
loop_
_entity_poly.entity_id
_entity_poly.type
_entity_poly.pdbx_seq_one_letter_code
_entity_poly.pdbx_strand_id
1 'polypeptide(L)'
;KGYDVALLTLGDTTVYASSVYLVQRVEKQGYETKLISGIPSFCAAAAELGISLGEQAEEIHILPGSYGIQSALALSGVKVIMKSGKAYPKVIEQLRKNQLPAYMAENCTMENQKLYHGVEHFPEKAGYYTLMIVKDSPKEDKDR
;
A
#
# COMPACT_ATOMS: atom_id res chain seq x y z
N LYS A 1 -0.98 -32.14 -19.82
CA LYS A 1 -1.20 -32.10 -21.30
C LYS A 1 -0.21 -31.13 -22.00
N GLY A 2 0.93 -30.73 -21.36
CA GLY A 2 1.98 -29.97 -22.01
C GLY A 2 1.64 -28.50 -22.30
N TYR A 3 0.78 -27.85 -21.49
CA TYR A 3 0.48 -26.42 -21.58
C TYR A 3 1.07 -25.69 -20.41
N ASP A 4 1.67 -24.52 -20.67
CA ASP A 4 1.99 -23.54 -19.67
C ASP A 4 0.74 -22.74 -19.30
N VAL A 5 0.56 -22.43 -18.02
CA VAL A 5 -0.57 -21.67 -17.51
C VAL A 5 -0.03 -20.42 -16.80
N ALA A 6 -0.52 -19.25 -17.22
CA ALA A 6 -0.20 -17.97 -16.57
C ALA A 6 -1.37 -17.50 -15.71
N LEU A 7 -1.08 -17.19 -14.44
CA LEU A 7 -2.01 -16.51 -13.53
C LEU A 7 -1.62 -15.05 -13.41
N LEU A 8 -2.49 -14.15 -13.89
CA LEU A 8 -2.25 -12.73 -13.87
C LEU A 8 -2.66 -12.11 -12.51
N THR A 9 -1.85 -11.20 -12.00
CA THR A 9 -2.07 -10.47 -10.75
C THR A 9 -1.83 -8.98 -10.99
N LEU A 10 -2.68 -8.12 -10.45
CA LEU A 10 -2.44 -6.67 -10.43
C LEU A 10 -1.36 -6.34 -9.39
N GLY A 11 -0.41 -5.50 -9.78
CA GLY A 11 0.72 -5.14 -8.93
C GLY A 11 1.83 -6.18 -8.92
N ASP A 12 2.38 -6.48 -7.77
CA ASP A 12 3.42 -7.48 -7.58
C ASP A 12 2.86 -8.78 -7.02
N THR A 13 3.34 -9.92 -7.52
CA THR A 13 2.88 -11.25 -7.13
C THR A 13 3.29 -11.67 -5.73
N THR A 14 4.24 -10.96 -5.11
CA THR A 14 4.80 -11.30 -3.80
C THR A 14 4.22 -10.47 -2.65
N VAL A 15 3.51 -9.35 -2.97
CA VAL A 15 2.98 -8.43 -1.96
C VAL A 15 1.46 -8.57 -1.82
N TYR A 16 1.02 -9.26 -0.78
CA TYR A 16 -0.41 -9.50 -0.45
C TYR A 16 -1.25 -10.05 -1.61
N ALA A 17 -0.64 -10.75 -2.56
CA ALA A 17 -1.34 -11.34 -3.70
C ALA A 17 -2.02 -12.66 -3.29
N SER A 18 -3.31 -12.77 -3.59
CA SER A 18 -4.07 -14.01 -3.31
C SER A 18 -3.60 -15.19 -4.18
N SER A 19 -2.90 -14.92 -5.28
CA SER A 19 -2.29 -15.92 -6.16
C SER A 19 -1.32 -16.85 -5.44
N VAL A 20 -0.67 -16.40 -4.35
CA VAL A 20 0.30 -17.21 -3.58
C VAL A 20 -0.34 -18.51 -3.06
N TYR A 21 -1.60 -18.47 -2.65
CA TYR A 21 -2.30 -19.67 -2.15
C TYR A 21 -2.54 -20.69 -3.27
N LEU A 22 -2.80 -20.23 -4.49
CA LEU A 22 -2.94 -21.12 -5.63
C LEU A 22 -1.60 -21.73 -6.03
N VAL A 23 -0.56 -20.90 -6.09
CA VAL A 23 0.83 -21.35 -6.35
C VAL A 23 1.22 -22.47 -5.39
N GLN A 24 1.10 -22.24 -4.08
CA GLN A 24 1.41 -23.23 -3.05
C GLN A 24 0.61 -24.54 -3.21
N ARG A 25 -0.64 -24.44 -3.65
CA ARG A 25 -1.47 -25.63 -3.87
C ARG A 25 -1.03 -26.41 -5.10
N VAL A 26 -0.63 -25.74 -6.16
CA VAL A 26 -0.15 -26.34 -7.41
C VAL A 26 1.21 -27.01 -7.17
N GLU A 27 2.12 -26.37 -6.45
CA GLU A 27 3.41 -26.95 -6.06
C GLU A 27 3.27 -28.24 -5.23
N LYS A 28 2.33 -28.25 -4.29
CA LYS A 28 2.01 -29.47 -3.52
C LYS A 28 1.51 -30.64 -4.36
N GLN A 29 1.04 -30.37 -5.58
CA GLN A 29 0.63 -31.40 -6.55
C GLN A 29 1.79 -31.81 -7.48
N GLY A 30 3.00 -31.31 -7.25
CA GLY A 30 4.20 -31.66 -8.01
C GLY A 30 4.41 -30.89 -9.30
N TYR A 31 3.68 -29.77 -9.51
CA TYR A 31 3.92 -28.91 -10.67
C TYR A 31 4.98 -27.87 -10.35
N GLU A 32 5.82 -27.59 -11.33
CA GLU A 32 6.78 -26.47 -11.26
C GLU A 32 6.06 -25.14 -11.42
N THR A 33 6.43 -24.16 -10.62
CA THR A 33 5.89 -22.80 -10.65
C THR A 33 6.98 -21.75 -10.70
N LYS A 34 6.67 -20.59 -11.25
CA LYS A 34 7.57 -19.43 -11.28
C LYS A 34 6.80 -18.16 -10.97
N LEU A 35 7.23 -17.41 -9.94
CA LEU A 35 6.74 -16.07 -9.68
C LEU A 35 7.51 -15.06 -10.54
N ILE A 36 6.77 -14.19 -11.21
CA ILE A 36 7.33 -13.07 -11.97
C ILE A 36 6.95 -11.80 -11.25
N SER A 37 7.93 -11.04 -10.81
CA SER A 37 7.76 -9.76 -10.12
C SER A 37 7.09 -8.72 -11.02
N GLY A 38 6.27 -7.87 -10.41
CA GLY A 38 5.64 -6.73 -11.04
C GLY A 38 6.01 -5.42 -10.33
N ILE A 39 5.23 -4.37 -10.54
CA ILE A 39 5.37 -3.10 -9.83
C ILE A 39 4.38 -3.13 -8.63
N PRO A 40 4.86 -3.09 -7.38
CA PRO A 40 3.98 -2.99 -6.23
C PRO A 40 3.10 -1.74 -6.30
N SER A 41 1.83 -1.86 -5.92
CA SER A 41 0.87 -0.76 -6.04
C SER A 41 1.29 0.52 -5.29
N PHE A 42 2.02 0.40 -4.20
CA PHE A 42 2.53 1.56 -3.46
C PHE A 42 3.67 2.28 -4.19
N CYS A 43 4.49 1.59 -4.98
CA CYS A 43 5.49 2.21 -5.84
C CYS A 43 4.81 2.99 -6.98
N ALA A 44 3.82 2.38 -7.63
CA ALA A 44 3.04 3.06 -8.66
C ALA A 44 2.30 4.28 -8.09
N ALA A 45 1.67 4.15 -6.93
CA ALA A 45 0.97 5.25 -6.27
C ALA A 45 1.90 6.39 -5.87
N ALA A 46 3.09 6.12 -5.36
CA ALA A 46 4.07 7.14 -5.02
C ALA A 46 4.51 7.93 -6.27
N ALA A 47 4.73 7.23 -7.39
CA ALA A 47 5.06 7.85 -8.67
C ALA A 47 3.93 8.76 -9.17
N GLU A 48 2.68 8.29 -9.16
CA GLU A 48 1.50 9.06 -9.58
C GLU A 48 1.24 10.27 -8.65
N LEU A 49 1.48 10.12 -7.35
CA LEU A 49 1.39 11.20 -6.37
C LEU A 49 2.55 12.19 -6.45
N GLY A 50 3.61 11.89 -7.20
CA GLY A 50 4.80 12.73 -7.32
C GLY A 50 5.62 12.81 -6.02
N ILE A 51 5.62 11.75 -5.21
CA ILE A 51 6.34 11.70 -3.92
C ILE A 51 7.37 10.58 -3.90
N SER A 52 8.46 10.79 -3.15
CA SER A 52 9.37 9.70 -2.78
C SER A 52 8.70 8.82 -1.71
N LEU A 53 8.83 7.50 -1.83
CA LEU A 53 8.40 6.58 -0.78
C LEU A 53 9.31 6.68 0.44
N GLY A 54 10.60 6.67 0.27
CA GLY A 54 11.57 6.80 1.34
C GLY A 54 12.78 7.56 0.87
N GLU A 55 13.39 8.33 1.78
CA GLU A 55 14.58 9.14 1.52
C GLU A 55 15.67 8.77 2.51
N GLN A 56 16.92 8.75 2.04
CA GLN A 56 18.09 8.44 2.86
C GLN A 56 17.92 7.15 3.69
N ALA A 57 17.82 7.28 5.01
CA ALA A 57 17.71 6.19 5.98
C ALA A 57 16.28 6.01 6.54
N GLU A 58 15.25 6.57 5.88
CA GLU A 58 13.87 6.38 6.30
C GLU A 58 13.44 4.91 6.19
N GLU A 59 12.86 4.39 7.25
CA GLU A 59 12.24 3.07 7.22
C GLU A 59 10.91 3.12 6.47
N ILE A 60 10.57 2.04 5.76
CA ILE A 60 9.29 1.89 5.07
C ILE A 60 8.56 0.70 5.65
N HIS A 61 7.40 0.95 6.25
CA HIS A 61 6.53 -0.06 6.84
C HIS A 61 5.33 -0.31 5.94
N ILE A 62 5.17 -1.55 5.47
CA ILE A 62 4.02 -1.95 4.64
C ILE A 62 3.03 -2.70 5.54
N LEU A 63 1.85 -2.14 5.75
CA LEU A 63 0.93 -2.51 6.81
C LEU A 63 -0.48 -2.79 6.26
N PRO A 64 -1.15 -3.86 6.71
CA PRO A 64 -2.57 -4.04 6.44
C PRO A 64 -3.38 -3.11 7.35
N GLY A 65 -4.17 -2.20 6.77
CA GLY A 65 -4.98 -1.22 7.51
C GLY A 65 -6.09 -1.82 8.38
N SER A 66 -6.36 -3.12 8.22
CA SER A 66 -7.34 -3.86 9.03
C SER A 66 -6.83 -4.25 10.43
N TYR A 67 -5.54 -4.13 10.71
CA TYR A 67 -4.92 -4.56 11.97
C TYR A 67 -4.09 -3.44 12.60
N GLY A 68 -4.38 -3.12 13.88
CA GLY A 68 -3.47 -2.38 14.76
C GLY A 68 -2.98 -1.01 14.27
N ILE A 69 -3.84 -0.21 13.62
CA ILE A 69 -3.43 1.08 13.03
C ILE A 69 -2.73 2.02 14.02
N GLN A 70 -3.14 2.04 15.30
CA GLN A 70 -2.52 2.91 16.30
C GLN A 70 -1.04 2.57 16.54
N SER A 71 -0.72 1.29 16.70
CA SER A 71 0.67 0.86 16.86
C SER A 71 1.47 1.09 15.59
N ALA A 72 0.85 0.93 14.43
CA ALA A 72 1.47 1.22 13.14
C ALA A 72 1.84 2.70 12.97
N LEU A 73 0.96 3.62 13.38
CA LEU A 73 1.21 5.07 13.30
C LEU A 73 2.27 5.56 14.31
N ALA A 74 2.58 4.78 15.33
CA ALA A 74 3.65 5.08 16.28
C ALA A 74 5.06 4.73 15.76
N LEU A 75 5.18 3.99 14.66
CA LEU A 75 6.46 3.68 14.03
C LEU A 75 7.04 4.94 13.38
N SER A 76 8.36 5.10 13.44
CA SER A 76 9.05 6.14 12.68
C SER A 76 9.16 5.76 11.20
N GLY A 77 9.29 6.75 10.32
CA GLY A 77 9.44 6.54 8.89
C GLY A 77 8.11 6.50 8.13
N VAL A 78 8.12 5.97 6.93
CA VAL A 78 6.96 5.95 6.02
C VAL A 78 6.09 4.73 6.29
N LYS A 79 4.78 4.94 6.37
CA LYS A 79 3.78 3.87 6.55
C LYS A 79 2.94 3.76 5.29
N VAL A 80 3.03 2.64 4.60
CA VAL A 80 2.15 2.27 3.49
C VAL A 80 1.00 1.45 4.05
N ILE A 81 -0.20 2.02 4.06
CA ILE A 81 -1.40 1.37 4.60
C ILE A 81 -2.23 0.83 3.45
N MET A 82 -2.32 -0.49 3.40
CA MET A 82 -3.07 -1.22 2.36
C MET A 82 -4.24 -1.98 2.97
N LYS A 83 -5.21 -2.38 2.13
CA LYS A 83 -6.32 -3.26 2.54
C LYS A 83 -7.09 -2.77 3.77
N SER A 84 -7.36 -1.48 3.86
CA SER A 84 -8.12 -0.89 4.97
C SER A 84 -9.57 -1.39 5.03
N GLY A 85 -10.21 -1.57 3.88
CA GLY A 85 -11.57 -2.12 3.80
C GLY A 85 -12.54 -1.48 4.81
N LYS A 86 -13.17 -2.30 5.64
CA LYS A 86 -14.10 -1.85 6.69
C LYS A 86 -13.44 -1.00 7.78
N ALA A 87 -12.12 -1.08 7.94
CA ALA A 87 -11.38 -0.29 8.92
C ALA A 87 -11.06 1.13 8.43
N TYR A 88 -11.30 1.44 7.15
CA TYR A 88 -10.98 2.73 6.53
C TYR A 88 -11.44 3.95 7.35
N PRO A 89 -12.70 4.06 7.83
CA PRO A 89 -13.13 5.22 8.61
C PRO A 89 -12.30 5.41 9.89
N LYS A 90 -11.96 4.31 10.57
CA LYS A 90 -11.13 4.35 11.78
C LYS A 90 -9.69 4.76 11.48
N VAL A 91 -9.15 4.32 10.33
CA VAL A 91 -7.81 4.74 9.88
C VAL A 91 -7.79 6.26 9.65
N ILE A 92 -8.77 6.80 8.92
CA ILE A 92 -8.86 8.24 8.65
C ILE A 92 -9.00 9.05 9.94
N GLU A 93 -9.83 8.61 10.86
CA GLU A 93 -9.97 9.26 12.18
C GLU A 93 -8.62 9.37 12.89
N GLN A 94 -7.84 8.29 12.91
CA GLN A 94 -6.52 8.28 13.54
C GLN A 94 -5.51 9.17 12.81
N LEU A 95 -5.54 9.20 11.49
CA LEU A 95 -4.67 10.09 10.71
C LEU A 95 -4.99 11.56 10.98
N ARG A 96 -6.26 11.93 11.01
CA ARG A 96 -6.73 13.29 11.34
C ARG A 96 -6.33 13.69 12.76
N LYS A 97 -6.52 12.80 13.74
CA LYS A 97 -6.17 13.06 15.14
C LYS A 97 -4.68 13.30 15.33
N ASN A 98 -3.83 12.58 14.60
CA ASN A 98 -2.38 12.69 14.73
C ASN A 98 -1.77 13.75 13.80
N GLN A 99 -2.56 14.38 12.93
CA GLN A 99 -2.13 15.44 11.98
C GLN A 99 -0.90 15.04 11.14
N LEU A 100 -0.84 13.75 10.77
CA LEU A 100 0.28 13.22 9.98
C LEU A 100 0.13 13.59 8.50
N PRO A 101 1.22 13.96 7.82
CA PRO A 101 1.23 14.11 6.38
C PRO A 101 0.83 12.78 5.72
N ALA A 102 -0.26 12.79 4.97
CA ALA A 102 -0.79 11.60 4.35
C ALA A 102 -1.23 11.84 2.90
N TYR A 103 -1.03 10.84 2.08
CA TYR A 103 -1.39 10.78 0.68
C TYR A 103 -2.23 9.56 0.43
N MET A 104 -3.14 9.63 -0.53
CA MET A 104 -3.97 8.48 -0.87
C MET A 104 -4.12 8.35 -2.37
N ALA A 105 -4.10 7.13 -2.87
CA ALA A 105 -4.43 6.79 -4.24
C ALA A 105 -5.57 5.77 -4.26
N GLU A 106 -6.60 6.06 -5.06
CA GLU A 106 -7.64 5.11 -5.43
C GLU A 106 -7.51 4.74 -6.90
N ASN A 107 -7.69 3.48 -7.23
CA ASN A 107 -7.64 2.95 -8.60
C ASN A 107 -6.40 3.44 -9.37
N CYS A 108 -5.25 3.41 -8.70
CA CYS A 108 -3.98 3.89 -9.24
C CYS A 108 -3.70 3.28 -10.61
N THR A 109 -3.35 4.11 -11.60
CA THR A 109 -3.12 3.76 -13.01
C THR A 109 -4.34 3.24 -13.80
N MET A 110 -5.54 3.31 -13.22
CA MET A 110 -6.79 2.97 -13.89
C MET A 110 -7.49 4.23 -14.42
N GLU A 111 -8.44 4.06 -15.32
CA GLU A 111 -9.18 5.17 -15.94
C GLU A 111 -9.89 6.10 -14.93
N ASN A 112 -10.32 5.53 -13.81
CA ASN A 112 -10.99 6.27 -12.73
C ASN A 112 -10.08 6.56 -11.53
N GLN A 113 -8.77 6.73 -11.78
CA GLN A 113 -7.78 7.09 -10.76
C GLN A 113 -8.16 8.38 -10.03
N LYS A 114 -7.95 8.36 -8.71
CA LYS A 114 -8.04 9.56 -7.86
C LYS A 114 -6.84 9.63 -6.94
N LEU A 115 -6.27 10.83 -6.83
CA LEU A 115 -5.11 11.10 -6.00
C LEU A 115 -5.45 12.20 -5.01
N TYR A 116 -5.03 12.03 -3.76
CA TYR A 116 -5.34 12.96 -2.67
C TYR A 116 -4.06 13.31 -1.91
N HIS A 117 -3.86 14.59 -1.69
CA HIS A 117 -2.78 15.15 -0.89
C HIS A 117 -3.37 15.80 0.36
N GLY A 118 -3.01 15.26 1.54
CA GLY A 118 -3.57 15.67 2.82
C GLY A 118 -4.83 14.91 3.21
N VAL A 119 -4.89 14.50 4.49
CA VAL A 119 -5.99 13.68 5.03
C VAL A 119 -7.34 14.42 5.03
N GLU A 120 -7.33 15.74 4.98
CA GLU A 120 -8.51 16.60 4.88
C GLU A 120 -9.28 16.43 3.58
N HIS A 121 -8.60 16.01 2.52
CA HIS A 121 -9.17 15.76 1.21
C HIS A 121 -9.63 14.32 0.98
N PHE A 122 -9.36 13.43 1.95
CA PHE A 122 -9.73 12.02 1.81
C PHE A 122 -11.26 11.87 1.89
N PRO A 123 -11.88 11.07 1.00
CA PRO A 123 -13.31 10.85 0.99
C PRO A 123 -13.76 10.11 2.25
N GLU A 124 -15.04 10.22 2.60
CA GLU A 124 -15.63 9.47 3.72
C GLU A 124 -15.64 7.95 3.49
N LYS A 125 -15.70 7.54 2.24
CA LYS A 125 -15.69 6.13 1.81
C LYS A 125 -14.67 5.96 0.69
N ALA A 126 -13.87 4.92 0.77
CA ALA A 126 -12.90 4.57 -0.25
C ALA A 126 -13.22 3.21 -0.87
N GLY A 127 -12.82 3.05 -2.14
CA GLY A 127 -12.99 1.82 -2.90
C GLY A 127 -12.02 0.71 -2.46
N TYR A 128 -12.16 -0.44 -3.09
CA TYR A 128 -11.32 -1.61 -2.80
C TYR A 128 -9.84 -1.38 -3.14
N TYR A 129 -9.57 -0.73 -4.27
CA TYR A 129 -8.22 -0.43 -4.73
C TYR A 129 -7.72 0.90 -4.17
N THR A 130 -7.64 0.97 -2.84
CA THR A 130 -7.18 2.15 -2.11
C THR A 130 -5.95 1.82 -1.28
N LEU A 131 -4.98 2.70 -1.33
CA LEU A 131 -3.83 2.69 -0.43
C LEU A 131 -3.51 4.11 0.06
N MET A 132 -2.92 4.18 1.23
CA MET A 132 -2.46 5.45 1.83
C MET A 132 -0.96 5.37 2.10
N ILE A 133 -0.28 6.49 1.92
CA ILE A 133 1.13 6.67 2.26
C ILE A 133 1.17 7.76 3.32
N VAL A 134 1.63 7.41 4.50
CA VAL A 134 1.72 8.33 5.65
C VAL A 134 3.19 8.57 5.93
N LYS A 135 3.57 9.83 5.98
CA LYS A 135 4.94 10.25 6.33
C LYS A 135 5.00 10.77 7.75
N ASP A 136 6.17 10.75 8.34
CA ASP A 136 6.38 11.49 9.58
C ASP A 136 6.29 13.00 9.31
N SER A 137 5.89 13.76 10.33
CA SER A 137 6.02 15.21 10.26
C SER A 137 7.48 15.58 10.01
N PRO A 138 7.76 16.58 9.17
CA PRO A 138 9.14 17.04 8.97
C PRO A 138 9.79 17.27 10.34
N LYS A 139 10.94 16.65 10.57
CA LYS A 139 11.75 17.01 11.73
C LYS A 139 12.12 18.47 11.54
N GLU A 140 11.78 19.33 12.50
CA GLU A 140 12.35 20.67 12.52
C GLU A 140 13.87 20.53 12.45
N ASP A 141 14.45 21.01 11.36
CA ASP A 141 15.91 21.10 11.20
C ASP A 141 16.43 22.03 12.33
N LYS A 142 16.87 21.41 13.43
CA LYS A 142 17.50 22.14 14.53
C LYS A 142 18.96 22.46 14.29
N ASP A 143 19.47 22.12 13.10
CA ASP A 143 20.85 22.40 12.69
C ASP A 143 20.88 23.01 11.27
N ARG A 144 20.63 24.31 11.20
CA ARG A 144 21.15 25.22 10.18
C ARG A 144 21.73 26.46 10.86
#